data_f0265130c0468c726ce98396c5771494
#
_entry.id   f0265130c0468c726ce98396c5771494
#
_cell.length_a   1.000
_cell.length_b   1.000
_cell.length_c   1.000
_cell.angle_alpha   90.00
_cell.angle_beta   90.00
_cell.angle_gamma   90.00
#
_symmetry.space_group_name_H-M   'P 1'
#
loop_
_entity.id
_entity.type
_entity.pdbx_description
1 polymer ?
#
loop_
_entity_poly.entity_id
_entity_poly.type
_entity_poly.pdbx_seq_one_letter_code
_entity_poly.pdbx_strand_id
1 'polypeptide(L)'
;MKTHFDTATAKQRRDEILDTFLRMMERASKEQVRAVLIAGDLYDKRNVTKRVRSAVLGCIAKYPDMQVYYLKGNHDHAGAEEAGDAKIPENLHFFGEDWSEYVLDDSGRRKVMLYGAELSKENSQKLHESLYVAQDDINIVMLHGQTTKYMQGGKAETVALDRLKNRGIDYLALGHVHAHAEEALDKRGVWVYPGCLEGRGFDECGVHGFMLLDVDTEKGKVEREFIPFASRTLHEFPVDVSGCSDANEVFDRVYSAWEKAAIPDSDLVKLILTGEVSEGCDPDPGLLTQQFGDKVYFLKVRDKTSEAIDTDRIAGEKSVRGAYVRMILADKKSSEEEKKALIRTGILALAGEWDRLEESWEKQREAD
;
A
#
# COMPACT_ATOMS: atom_id res chain seq x y z
N MET A 1 -0.07 9.04 -9.51
CA MET A 1 -1.32 8.39 -9.07
C MET A 1 -1.82 7.52 -10.21
N LYS A 2 -1.94 6.21 -9.97
CA LYS A 2 -2.49 5.25 -10.95
C LYS A 2 -4.03 5.26 -11.00
N THR A 3 -4.68 5.92 -10.03
CA THR A 3 -6.13 6.11 -10.02
C THR A 3 -6.48 7.27 -10.95
N HIS A 4 -7.36 7.03 -11.92
CA HIS A 4 -7.81 8.05 -12.86
C HIS A 4 -8.84 8.97 -12.19
N PHE A 5 -8.37 9.82 -11.27
CA PHE A 5 -9.17 10.91 -10.74
C PHE A 5 -9.32 12.03 -11.78
N ASP A 6 -10.44 12.73 -11.78
CA ASP A 6 -10.52 14.02 -12.44
C ASP A 6 -9.52 15.03 -11.83
N THR A 7 -9.26 16.12 -12.55
CA THR A 7 -8.24 17.10 -12.17
C THR A 7 -8.50 17.73 -10.79
N ALA A 8 -9.78 17.97 -10.44
CA ALA A 8 -10.15 18.60 -9.18
C ALA A 8 -9.94 17.65 -8.01
N THR A 9 -10.44 16.42 -8.12
CA THR A 9 -10.26 15.34 -7.13
C THR A 9 -8.78 15.03 -6.92
N ALA A 10 -7.99 14.92 -8.01
CA ALA A 10 -6.56 14.69 -7.91
C ALA A 10 -5.81 15.83 -7.20
N LYS A 11 -6.25 17.09 -7.37
CA LYS A 11 -5.69 18.23 -6.64
C LYS A 11 -6.06 18.17 -5.17
N GLN A 12 -7.32 17.93 -4.86
CA GLN A 12 -7.80 17.82 -3.48
C GLN A 12 -7.07 16.71 -2.72
N ARG A 13 -6.92 15.53 -3.32
CA ARG A 13 -6.16 14.41 -2.71
C ARG A 13 -4.70 14.77 -2.42
N ARG A 14 -4.04 15.53 -3.29
CA ARG A 14 -2.67 16.01 -3.01
C ARG A 14 -2.62 17.00 -1.84
N ASP A 15 -3.59 17.89 -1.73
CA ASP A 15 -3.66 18.83 -0.61
C ASP A 15 -3.98 18.08 0.70
N GLU A 16 -4.84 17.05 0.69
CA GLU A 16 -5.16 16.18 1.84
C GLU A 16 -3.93 15.40 2.33
N ILE A 17 -3.10 14.84 1.42
CA ILE A 17 -1.85 14.14 1.80
C ILE A 17 -0.92 15.09 2.57
N LEU A 18 -0.75 16.32 2.10
CA LEU A 18 0.04 17.32 2.82
C LEU A 18 -0.59 17.66 4.17
N ASP A 19 -1.90 17.88 4.21
CA ASP A 19 -2.61 18.21 5.45
C ASP A 19 -2.49 17.09 6.49
N THR A 20 -2.55 15.83 6.07
CA THR A 20 -2.36 14.69 6.97
C THR A 20 -0.97 14.69 7.60
N PHE A 21 0.08 15.04 6.85
CA PHE A 21 1.42 15.23 7.42
C PHE A 21 1.45 16.38 8.44
N LEU A 22 0.86 17.53 8.10
CA LEU A 22 0.83 18.69 9.01
C LEU A 22 0.08 18.38 10.30
N ARG A 23 -1.06 17.68 10.22
CA ARG A 23 -1.85 17.23 11.38
C ARG A 23 -1.11 16.20 12.24
N MET A 24 -0.34 15.31 11.61
CA MET A 24 0.50 14.34 12.32
C MET A 24 1.57 15.06 13.13
N MET A 25 2.27 16.04 12.54
CA MET A 25 3.28 16.84 13.24
C MET A 25 2.68 17.66 14.40
N GLU A 26 1.48 18.23 14.21
CA GLU A 26 0.76 18.92 15.27
C GLU A 26 0.39 17.97 16.41
N ARG A 27 -0.09 16.77 16.10
CA ARG A 27 -0.41 15.74 17.09
C ARG A 27 0.85 15.32 17.85
N ALA A 28 1.95 15.03 17.17
CA ALA A 28 3.21 14.66 17.78
C ALA A 28 3.69 15.74 18.77
N SER A 29 3.56 17.02 18.41
CA SER A 29 3.90 18.14 19.29
C SER A 29 2.98 18.21 20.52
N LYS A 30 1.66 18.01 20.36
CA LYS A 30 0.70 17.98 21.48
C LYS A 30 0.95 16.83 22.46
N GLU A 31 1.38 15.69 21.94
CA GLU A 31 1.75 14.50 22.73
C GLU A 31 3.20 14.57 23.27
N GLN A 32 3.89 15.70 23.05
CA GLN A 32 5.25 15.94 23.49
C GLN A 32 6.26 14.89 23.00
N VAL A 33 6.06 14.42 21.76
CA VAL A 33 6.97 13.50 21.09
C VAL A 33 8.33 14.18 20.92
N ARG A 34 9.41 13.54 21.34
CA ARG A 34 10.78 14.08 21.27
C ARG A 34 11.36 13.97 19.86
N ALA A 35 11.03 12.92 19.15
CA ALA A 35 11.62 12.63 17.83
C ALA A 35 10.57 12.09 16.84
N VAL A 36 10.62 12.58 15.61
CA VAL A 36 9.88 12.04 14.47
C VAL A 36 10.88 11.38 13.52
N LEU A 37 10.64 10.13 13.17
CA LEU A 37 11.49 9.34 12.29
C LEU A 37 10.82 9.20 10.93
N ILE A 38 11.46 9.67 9.87
CA ILE A 38 10.98 9.59 8.49
C ILE A 38 11.89 8.64 7.72
N ALA A 39 11.44 7.40 7.55
CA ALA A 39 12.22 6.33 6.93
C ALA A 39 12.13 6.33 5.40
N GLY A 40 12.31 7.49 4.77
CA GLY A 40 12.38 7.67 3.32
C GLY A 40 11.05 7.96 2.63
N ASP A 41 11.16 8.30 1.35
CA ASP A 41 10.03 8.58 0.43
C ASP A 41 9.07 9.67 0.96
N LEU A 42 9.62 10.69 1.63
CA LEU A 42 8.85 11.86 2.05
C LEU A 42 8.28 12.61 0.85
N TYR A 43 8.97 12.58 -0.27
CA TYR A 43 8.57 13.24 -1.50
C TYR A 43 8.51 12.28 -2.68
N ASP A 44 7.56 12.51 -3.61
CA ASP A 44 7.51 11.79 -4.88
C ASP A 44 8.30 12.56 -5.96
N LYS A 45 9.29 11.90 -6.56
CA LYS A 45 10.41 12.38 -7.42
C LYS A 45 10.19 13.59 -8.30
N ARG A 46 9.04 13.71 -8.93
CA ARG A 46 8.86 14.61 -10.07
C ARG A 46 7.84 15.74 -9.85
N ASN A 47 7.09 15.69 -8.77
CA ASN A 47 5.91 16.53 -8.60
C ASN A 47 5.92 17.40 -7.33
N VAL A 48 7.04 17.44 -6.61
CA VAL A 48 7.11 18.24 -5.39
C VAL A 48 7.30 19.70 -5.75
N THR A 49 6.24 20.46 -5.55
CA THR A 49 6.29 21.91 -5.77
C THR A 49 7.08 22.60 -4.66
N LYS A 50 7.65 23.78 -4.97
CA LYS A 50 8.28 24.66 -3.95
C LYS A 50 7.32 24.91 -2.78
N ARG A 51 6.01 25.07 -3.05
CA ARG A 51 4.95 25.25 -2.03
C ARG A 51 4.93 24.08 -1.02
N VAL A 52 4.92 22.84 -1.50
CA VAL A 52 4.86 21.65 -0.63
C VAL A 52 6.13 21.55 0.22
N ARG A 53 7.31 21.73 -0.38
CA ARG A 53 8.59 21.74 0.37
C ARG A 53 8.60 22.81 1.45
N SER A 54 8.22 24.04 1.11
CA SER A 54 8.17 25.15 2.07
C SER A 54 7.17 24.90 3.20
N ALA A 55 6.01 24.25 2.90
CA ALA A 55 5.03 23.89 3.90
C ALA A 55 5.57 22.83 4.88
N VAL A 56 6.24 21.79 4.36
CA VAL A 56 6.85 20.72 5.19
C VAL A 56 7.97 21.30 6.06
N LEU A 57 8.92 22.04 5.48
CA LEU A 57 10.02 22.63 6.24
C LEU A 57 9.52 23.67 7.26
N GLY A 58 8.54 24.49 6.88
CA GLY A 58 7.92 25.45 7.79
C GLY A 58 7.18 24.78 8.95
N CYS A 59 6.56 23.62 8.69
CA CYS A 59 5.93 22.84 9.74
C CYS A 59 6.96 22.25 10.72
N ILE A 60 8.07 21.72 10.23
CA ILE A 60 9.17 21.22 11.06
C ILE A 60 9.75 22.37 11.92
N ALA A 61 10.03 23.51 11.31
CA ALA A 61 10.57 24.69 12.01
C ALA A 61 9.62 25.24 13.10
N LYS A 62 8.31 24.99 12.97
CA LYS A 62 7.29 25.44 13.94
C LYS A 62 7.43 24.74 15.30
N TYR A 63 8.04 23.57 15.34
CA TYR A 63 8.17 22.73 16.54
C TYR A 63 9.66 22.47 16.86
N PRO A 64 10.42 23.48 17.29
CA PRO A 64 11.88 23.38 17.42
C PRO A 64 12.35 22.39 18.49
N ASP A 65 11.54 22.10 19.50
CA ASP A 65 11.86 21.13 20.55
C ASP A 65 11.70 19.67 20.11
N MET A 66 10.95 19.43 19.02
CA MET A 66 10.75 18.11 18.43
C MET A 66 11.77 17.89 17.32
N GLN A 67 12.66 16.92 17.50
CA GLN A 67 13.69 16.59 16.51
C GLN A 67 13.10 15.74 15.39
N VAL A 68 13.49 16.00 14.16
CA VAL A 68 13.04 15.23 12.99
C VAL A 68 14.25 14.60 12.32
N TYR A 69 14.24 13.29 12.19
CA TYR A 69 15.30 12.51 11.55
C TYR A 69 14.80 11.97 10.23
N TYR A 70 15.42 12.39 9.15
CA TYR A 70 14.99 12.05 7.79
C TYR A 70 16.08 11.29 7.06
N LEU A 71 15.75 10.08 6.66
CA LEU A 71 16.53 9.22 5.79
C LEU A 71 15.90 9.25 4.39
N LYS A 72 16.72 9.45 3.35
CA LYS A 72 16.21 9.49 1.97
C LYS A 72 15.81 8.11 1.48
N GLY A 73 14.67 8.05 0.80
CA GLY A 73 14.21 6.87 0.07
C GLY A 73 14.58 6.92 -1.42
N ASN A 74 14.26 5.86 -2.13
CA ASN A 74 14.55 5.77 -3.57
C ASN A 74 13.71 6.73 -4.44
N HIS A 75 12.68 7.36 -3.88
CA HIS A 75 11.89 8.42 -4.51
C HIS A 75 12.36 9.84 -4.18
N ASP A 76 13.25 10.07 -3.23
CA ASP A 76 13.72 11.39 -2.77
C ASP A 76 14.97 11.88 -3.52
N HIS A 77 15.00 11.88 -4.85
CA HIS A 77 16.20 12.18 -5.64
C HIS A 77 16.74 13.62 -5.51
N ALA A 78 15.90 14.57 -5.19
CA ALA A 78 16.32 15.92 -4.83
C ALA A 78 15.98 16.11 -3.36
N GLY A 79 16.94 15.90 -2.49
CA GLY A 79 16.75 15.93 -1.06
C GLY A 79 16.16 17.24 -0.55
N ALA A 80 15.68 17.24 0.69
CA ALA A 80 15.34 18.47 1.40
C ALA A 80 16.53 19.44 1.44
N GLU A 81 17.75 18.92 1.30
CA GLU A 81 19.00 19.67 1.17
C GLU A 81 19.02 20.60 -0.06
N GLU A 82 18.34 20.21 -1.17
CA GLU A 82 18.21 21.05 -2.37
C GLU A 82 16.97 21.96 -2.30
N ALA A 83 16.59 22.39 -1.12
CA ALA A 83 15.40 23.21 -0.89
C ALA A 83 15.46 24.60 -1.61
N GLY A 84 16.46 24.86 -2.41
CA GLY A 84 16.68 26.14 -3.08
C GLY A 84 16.89 27.24 -2.03
N ASP A 85 16.04 28.28 -2.05
CA ASP A 85 16.14 29.40 -1.09
C ASP A 85 15.52 29.10 0.29
N ALA A 86 14.93 27.91 0.53
CA ALA A 86 14.29 27.59 1.81
C ALA A 86 15.37 27.17 2.85
N LYS A 87 15.40 27.87 3.99
CA LYS A 87 16.31 27.53 5.10
C LYS A 87 15.91 26.16 5.69
N ILE A 88 16.90 25.27 5.82
CA ILE A 88 16.72 24.00 6.52
C ILE A 88 16.55 24.27 8.02
N PRO A 89 15.49 23.74 8.67
CA PRO A 89 15.29 23.87 10.11
C PRO A 89 16.44 23.23 10.91
N GLU A 90 16.81 23.84 12.04
CA GLU A 90 17.88 23.33 12.90
C GLU A 90 17.55 21.98 13.56
N ASN A 91 16.26 21.69 13.73
CA ASN A 91 15.74 20.43 14.28
C ASN A 91 15.49 19.35 13.21
N LEU A 92 15.95 19.54 11.97
CA LEU A 92 15.88 18.54 10.90
C LEU A 92 17.27 17.95 10.63
N HIS A 93 17.40 16.65 10.85
CA HIS A 93 18.64 15.90 10.73
C HIS A 93 18.56 14.92 9.57
N PHE A 94 19.67 14.74 8.87
CA PHE A 94 19.76 13.84 7.70
C PHE A 94 20.76 12.73 7.97
N PHE A 95 20.56 11.62 7.25
CA PHE A 95 21.52 10.52 7.19
C PHE A 95 22.27 10.54 5.86
N GLY A 96 23.44 9.92 5.84
CA GLY A 96 24.26 9.73 4.65
C GLY A 96 24.41 8.25 4.31
N GLU A 97 25.38 7.96 3.42
CA GLU A 97 25.66 6.59 2.93
C GLU A 97 26.39 5.71 3.97
N ASP A 98 27.01 6.28 4.98
CA ASP A 98 27.60 5.57 6.13
C ASP A 98 26.68 5.71 7.35
N TRP A 99 26.84 4.78 8.31
CA TRP A 99 26.09 4.83 9.56
C TRP A 99 26.33 6.15 10.30
N SER A 100 25.26 6.85 10.58
CA SER A 100 25.23 8.01 11.49
C SER A 100 24.47 7.62 12.75
N GLU A 101 24.89 8.18 13.89
CA GLU A 101 24.28 7.93 15.19
C GLU A 101 23.84 9.23 15.85
N TYR A 102 22.69 9.18 16.53
CA TYR A 102 22.14 10.28 17.32
C TYR A 102 21.67 9.77 18.67
N VAL A 103 21.89 10.56 19.71
CA VAL A 103 21.34 10.33 21.04
C VAL A 103 19.96 10.96 21.10
N LEU A 104 18.90 10.15 21.21
CA LEU A 104 17.52 10.65 21.35
C LEU A 104 17.21 10.99 22.81
N ASP A 105 17.73 10.20 23.75
CA ASP A 105 17.58 10.44 25.19
C ASP A 105 18.75 9.82 25.95
N ASP A 106 19.33 10.57 26.88
CA ASP A 106 20.38 10.12 27.82
C ASP A 106 20.04 10.45 29.28
N SER A 107 18.79 10.84 29.56
CA SER A 107 18.33 11.26 30.88
C SER A 107 18.02 10.09 31.82
N GLY A 108 17.81 8.87 31.29
CA GLY A 108 17.49 7.69 32.05
C GLY A 108 18.65 6.74 32.28
N ARG A 109 18.35 5.53 32.78
CA ARG A 109 19.36 4.50 33.04
C ARG A 109 20.04 4.00 31.76
N ARG A 110 19.29 3.89 30.67
CA ARG A 110 19.78 3.46 29.35
C ARG A 110 19.61 4.62 28.38
N LYS A 111 20.59 4.82 27.53
CA LYS A 111 20.45 5.78 26.42
C LYS A 111 19.53 5.24 25.38
N VAL A 112 18.82 6.12 24.70
CA VAL A 112 18.06 5.81 23.49
C VAL A 112 18.88 6.31 22.30
N MET A 113 19.36 5.38 21.51
CA MET A 113 20.23 5.63 20.36
C MET A 113 19.47 5.42 19.07
N LEU A 114 19.68 6.33 18.11
CA LEU A 114 19.18 6.21 16.75
C LEU A 114 20.35 6.05 15.79
N TYR A 115 20.28 5.00 14.98
CA TYR A 115 21.23 4.73 13.90
C TYR A 115 20.50 4.76 12.57
N GLY A 116 21.12 5.31 11.55
CA GLY A 116 20.55 5.30 10.20
C GLY A 116 21.60 5.43 9.12
N ALA A 117 21.32 4.90 7.96
CA ALA A 117 22.15 5.04 6.77
C ALA A 117 21.31 4.89 5.50
N GLU A 118 21.65 5.64 4.45
CA GLU A 118 21.04 5.52 3.12
C GLU A 118 21.57 4.25 2.43
N LEU A 119 20.68 3.32 2.15
CA LEU A 119 21.02 2.04 1.55
C LEU A 119 21.11 2.16 0.03
N SER A 120 22.21 1.68 -0.56
CA SER A 120 22.42 1.58 -1.99
C SER A 120 23.00 0.21 -2.38
N LYS A 121 23.04 -0.09 -3.68
CA LYS A 121 23.66 -1.33 -4.18
C LYS A 121 25.12 -1.43 -3.80
N GLU A 122 25.80 -0.30 -3.84
CA GLU A 122 27.22 -0.19 -3.64
C GLU A 122 27.62 -0.40 -2.18
N ASN A 123 26.78 0.06 -1.23
CA ASN A 123 27.09 0.03 0.20
C ASN A 123 26.34 -1.05 1.00
N SER A 124 25.29 -1.67 0.43
CA SER A 124 24.38 -2.57 1.13
C SER A 124 25.09 -3.66 1.94
N GLN A 125 26.04 -4.36 1.33
CA GLN A 125 26.77 -5.42 2.02
C GLN A 125 27.58 -4.85 3.20
N LYS A 126 28.34 -3.78 2.97
CA LYS A 126 29.19 -3.12 3.97
C LYS A 126 28.34 -2.63 5.16
N LEU A 127 27.21 -1.97 4.89
CA LEU A 127 26.33 -1.43 5.95
C LEU A 127 25.79 -2.55 6.86
N HIS A 128 25.27 -3.63 6.31
CA HIS A 128 24.76 -4.72 7.12
C HIS A 128 25.85 -5.40 7.99
N GLU A 129 27.10 -5.42 7.53
CA GLU A 129 28.21 -6.02 8.26
C GLU A 129 28.80 -5.08 9.31
N SER A 130 28.80 -3.76 9.06
CA SER A 130 29.47 -2.75 9.87
C SER A 130 28.63 -2.14 10.97
N LEU A 131 27.32 -2.47 11.08
CA LEU A 131 26.49 -1.95 12.16
C LEU A 131 27.03 -2.41 13.52
N TYR A 132 27.38 -1.45 14.34
CA TYR A 132 27.77 -1.65 15.73
C TYR A 132 26.87 -0.81 16.64
N VAL A 133 26.26 -1.43 17.62
CA VAL A 133 25.41 -0.75 18.62
C VAL A 133 25.82 -1.16 20.03
N ALA A 134 25.68 -0.27 20.99
CA ALA A 134 25.93 -0.56 22.40
C ALA A 134 24.81 -1.46 22.96
N GLN A 135 25.18 -2.65 23.45
CA GLN A 135 24.22 -3.68 23.87
C GLN A 135 23.36 -3.28 25.09
N ASP A 136 23.88 -2.40 25.93
CA ASP A 136 23.21 -1.92 27.14
C ASP A 136 22.24 -0.77 26.88
N ASP A 137 22.32 -0.15 25.71
CA ASP A 137 21.44 0.93 25.28
C ASP A 137 20.18 0.42 24.60
N ILE A 138 19.21 1.29 24.39
CA ILE A 138 18.02 1.04 23.58
C ILE A 138 18.32 1.53 22.17
N ASN A 139 18.33 0.61 21.21
CA ASN A 139 18.83 0.87 19.88
C ASN A 139 17.69 0.87 18.85
N ILE A 140 17.44 2.03 18.26
CA ILE A 140 16.53 2.20 17.12
C ILE A 140 17.38 2.32 15.87
N VAL A 141 17.08 1.54 14.84
CA VAL A 141 17.80 1.56 13.56
C VAL A 141 16.83 1.93 12.45
N MET A 142 17.22 2.86 11.57
CA MET A 142 16.44 3.29 10.41
C MET A 142 17.10 2.83 9.11
N LEU A 143 16.33 2.22 8.23
CA LEU A 143 16.72 1.90 6.84
C LEU A 143 15.54 2.08 5.89
N HIS A 144 15.83 2.36 4.62
CA HIS A 144 14.84 2.38 3.56
C HIS A 144 15.14 1.28 2.54
N GLY A 145 14.20 0.36 2.35
CA GLY A 145 14.35 -0.75 1.42
C GLY A 145 13.32 -1.86 1.65
N GLN A 146 13.34 -2.86 0.77
CA GLN A 146 12.43 -3.99 0.85
C GLN A 146 13.09 -5.18 1.58
N THR A 147 12.30 -5.91 2.35
CA THR A 147 12.74 -7.22 2.85
C THR A 147 12.41 -8.31 1.84
N THR A 148 13.06 -9.48 1.93
CA THR A 148 12.81 -10.60 1.01
C THR A 148 11.36 -11.08 0.99
N LYS A 149 10.61 -10.88 2.07
CA LYS A 149 9.18 -11.21 2.17
C LYS A 149 8.28 -10.23 1.39
N TYR A 150 8.71 -8.98 1.23
CA TYR A 150 7.94 -7.90 0.60
C TYR A 150 8.64 -7.40 -0.69
N MET A 151 9.29 -8.31 -1.42
CA MET A 151 9.88 -7.98 -2.72
C MET A 151 8.78 -7.65 -3.71
N GLN A 152 8.54 -6.36 -3.91
CA GLN A 152 7.77 -5.86 -5.04
C GLN A 152 8.77 -5.56 -6.16
N GLY A 153 8.52 -6.04 -7.38
CA GLY A 153 9.38 -5.79 -8.52
C GLY A 153 9.69 -4.29 -8.66
N GLY A 154 10.89 -3.86 -8.29
CA GLY A 154 11.26 -2.45 -8.21
C GLY A 154 12.77 -2.26 -8.05
N LYS A 155 13.17 -1.00 -7.89
CA LYS A 155 14.59 -0.58 -7.78
C LYS A 155 15.04 -0.38 -6.33
N ALA A 156 14.22 -0.76 -5.33
CA ALA A 156 14.60 -0.61 -3.94
C ALA A 156 15.62 -1.67 -3.52
N GLU A 157 16.55 -1.25 -2.67
CA GLU A 157 17.55 -2.13 -2.13
C GLU A 157 16.95 -3.11 -1.12
N THR A 158 17.56 -4.27 -0.99
CA THR A 158 17.11 -5.30 -0.06
C THR A 158 17.73 -5.11 1.31
N VAL A 159 16.89 -4.98 2.33
CA VAL A 159 17.29 -5.02 3.74
C VAL A 159 17.48 -6.49 4.15
N ALA A 160 18.71 -6.89 4.38
CA ALA A 160 19.08 -8.26 4.75
C ALA A 160 18.83 -8.51 6.25
N LEU A 161 17.56 -8.79 6.63
CA LEU A 161 17.17 -8.98 8.03
C LEU A 161 18.05 -10.02 8.76
N ASP A 162 18.44 -11.10 8.09
CA ASP A 162 19.28 -12.14 8.72
C ASP A 162 20.65 -11.64 9.15
N ARG A 163 21.18 -10.58 8.53
CA ARG A 163 22.44 -9.96 8.91
C ARG A 163 22.28 -8.97 10.07
N LEU A 164 21.05 -8.50 10.32
CA LEU A 164 20.72 -7.58 11.41
C LEU A 164 20.25 -8.30 12.68
N LYS A 165 19.88 -9.57 12.60
CA LYS A 165 19.51 -10.40 13.76
C LYS A 165 20.63 -10.49 14.79
N ASN A 166 20.26 -10.43 16.08
CA ASN A 166 21.15 -10.52 17.23
C ASN A 166 22.25 -9.43 17.27
N ARG A 167 22.01 -8.30 16.62
CA ARG A 167 22.90 -7.14 16.64
C ARG A 167 22.62 -6.17 17.79
N GLY A 168 21.60 -6.42 18.61
CA GLY A 168 21.23 -5.55 19.73
C GLY A 168 20.23 -4.46 19.35
N ILE A 169 19.51 -4.64 18.26
CA ILE A 169 18.46 -3.73 17.79
C ILE A 169 17.18 -4.01 18.57
N ASP A 170 16.55 -2.95 19.13
CA ASP A 170 15.24 -3.05 19.79
C ASP A 170 14.10 -2.75 18.82
N TYR A 171 14.32 -1.77 17.93
CA TYR A 171 13.34 -1.39 16.92
C TYR A 171 14.02 -1.06 15.59
N LEU A 172 13.67 -1.78 14.54
CA LEU A 172 14.14 -1.51 13.19
C LEU A 172 13.01 -0.82 12.40
N ALA A 173 13.14 0.50 12.24
CA ALA A 173 12.23 1.33 11.46
C ALA A 173 12.55 1.21 9.97
N LEU A 174 11.62 0.66 9.19
CA LEU A 174 11.77 0.44 7.76
C LEU A 174 10.83 1.33 6.96
N GLY A 175 11.33 1.89 5.85
CA GLY A 175 10.53 2.55 4.83
C GLY A 175 10.50 1.76 3.52
N HIS A 176 9.73 2.21 2.54
CA HIS A 176 9.51 1.65 1.20
C HIS A 176 8.19 0.88 1.04
N VAL A 177 7.82 -0.01 1.95
CA VAL A 177 6.54 -0.74 1.87
C VAL A 177 5.41 0.14 2.35
N HIS A 178 4.37 0.34 1.52
CA HIS A 178 3.29 1.29 1.78
C HIS A 178 2.21 0.73 2.72
N ALA A 179 2.16 -0.59 2.92
CA ALA A 179 1.28 -1.23 3.89
C ALA A 179 1.98 -1.38 5.24
N HIS A 180 1.22 -1.25 6.34
CA HIS A 180 1.73 -1.58 7.67
C HIS A 180 2.08 -3.06 7.77
N ALA A 181 3.28 -3.34 8.29
CA ALA A 181 3.73 -4.70 8.57
C ALA A 181 4.77 -4.71 9.68
N GLU A 182 4.69 -5.70 10.58
CA GLU A 182 5.67 -5.89 11.63
C GLU A 182 5.88 -7.37 11.97
N GLU A 183 7.10 -7.70 12.33
CA GLU A 183 7.42 -9.04 12.85
C GLU A 183 8.61 -8.96 13.82
N ALA A 184 8.84 -10.03 14.59
CA ALA A 184 10.03 -10.16 15.39
C ALA A 184 11.28 -10.20 14.49
N LEU A 185 12.27 -9.37 14.78
CA LEU A 185 13.60 -9.46 14.17
C LEU A 185 14.37 -10.62 14.79
N ASP A 186 14.38 -10.67 16.12
CA ASP A 186 14.99 -11.72 16.93
C ASP A 186 14.32 -11.78 18.32
N LYS A 187 15.04 -12.26 19.35
CA LYS A 187 14.51 -12.33 20.73
C LYS A 187 14.39 -10.96 21.42
N ARG A 188 15.12 -9.96 20.94
CA ARG A 188 15.16 -8.62 21.53
C ARG A 188 14.30 -7.62 20.79
N GLY A 189 14.37 -7.61 19.47
CA GLY A 189 13.84 -6.56 18.64
C GLY A 189 12.79 -6.97 17.62
N VAL A 190 12.20 -5.95 17.02
CA VAL A 190 11.20 -6.07 15.96
C VAL A 190 11.61 -5.22 14.77
N TRP A 191 11.18 -5.59 13.57
CA TRP A 191 11.20 -4.72 12.41
C TRP A 191 9.79 -4.30 12.05
N VAL A 192 9.64 -3.05 11.58
CA VAL A 192 8.34 -2.46 11.31
C VAL A 192 8.39 -1.58 10.07
N TYR A 193 7.45 -1.82 9.14
CA TYR A 193 7.02 -0.86 8.15
C TYR A 193 5.77 -0.15 8.68
N PRO A 194 5.76 1.16 8.92
CA PRO A 194 4.54 1.87 9.30
C PRO A 194 3.54 1.95 8.14
N GLY A 195 3.99 1.77 6.91
CA GLY A 195 3.25 2.06 5.71
C GLY A 195 3.32 3.54 5.33
N CYS A 196 2.56 3.94 4.32
CA CYS A 196 2.40 5.35 4.00
C CYS A 196 1.36 6.01 4.92
N LEU A 197 1.52 7.31 5.16
CA LEU A 197 0.66 8.06 6.07
C LEU A 197 -0.76 8.25 5.50
N GLU A 198 -0.89 8.26 4.18
CA GLU A 198 -2.14 8.44 3.44
C GLU A 198 -2.10 7.63 2.15
N GLY A 199 -3.12 6.82 1.87
CA GLY A 199 -3.20 6.06 0.62
C GLY A 199 -3.42 6.96 -0.59
N ARG A 200 -2.71 6.70 -1.70
CA ARG A 200 -2.71 7.53 -2.91
C ARG A 200 -3.56 6.97 -4.04
N GLY A 201 -3.85 5.70 -4.01
CA GLY A 201 -4.60 4.99 -5.04
C GLY A 201 -5.04 3.60 -4.60
N PHE A 202 -5.83 2.91 -5.43
CA PHE A 202 -6.36 1.58 -5.12
C PHE A 202 -5.31 0.45 -5.14
N ASP A 203 -4.06 0.77 -5.35
CA ASP A 203 -2.90 -0.08 -5.07
C ASP A 203 -2.40 0.08 -3.61
N GLU A 204 -2.98 1.00 -2.85
CA GLU A 204 -2.68 1.28 -1.45
C GLU A 204 -3.98 1.27 -0.63
N CYS A 205 -4.75 0.17 -0.72
CA CYS A 205 -5.98 0.01 0.06
C CYS A 205 -5.71 -0.32 1.52
N GLY A 206 -6.71 -0.03 2.38
CA GLY A 206 -6.65 -0.34 3.79
C GLY A 206 -6.34 0.85 4.69
N VAL A 207 -5.99 0.54 5.92
CA VAL A 207 -5.76 1.54 6.98
C VAL A 207 -4.35 2.07 6.88
N HIS A 208 -4.19 3.39 6.88
CA HIS A 208 -2.91 4.09 6.85
C HIS A 208 -2.73 4.98 8.09
N GLY A 209 -1.47 5.19 8.46
CA GLY A 209 -1.13 5.94 9.67
C GLY A 209 0.36 5.93 9.97
N PHE A 210 0.69 5.95 11.24
CA PHE A 210 2.08 5.97 11.73
C PHE A 210 2.25 5.11 12.98
N MET A 211 3.51 4.81 13.32
CA MET A 211 3.86 4.14 14.57
C MET A 211 4.15 5.18 15.66
N LEU A 212 3.55 5.01 16.82
CA LEU A 212 3.92 5.71 18.06
C LEU A 212 4.77 4.77 18.91
N LEU A 213 5.93 5.25 19.36
CA LEU A 213 6.83 4.51 20.22
C LEU A 213 6.86 5.17 21.61
N ASP A 214 6.70 4.36 22.64
CA ASP A 214 6.96 4.74 24.04
C ASP A 214 8.16 3.96 24.56
N VAL A 215 9.19 4.66 25.03
CA VAL A 215 10.47 4.09 25.39
C VAL A 215 10.73 4.25 26.88
N ASP A 216 10.64 3.14 27.62
CA ASP A 216 10.96 3.07 29.04
C ASP A 216 12.48 2.84 29.22
N THR A 217 13.21 3.91 29.48
CA THR A 217 14.67 3.89 29.65
C THR A 217 15.13 3.15 30.91
N GLU A 218 14.25 3.01 31.93
CA GLU A 218 14.56 2.30 33.15
C GLU A 218 14.48 0.78 32.96
N LYS A 219 13.40 0.33 32.30
CA LYS A 219 13.18 -1.11 32.02
C LYS A 219 13.88 -1.57 30.74
N GLY A 220 14.27 -0.64 29.88
CA GLY A 220 14.83 -0.95 28.56
C GLY A 220 13.79 -1.57 27.63
N LYS A 221 12.57 -1.04 27.61
CA LYS A 221 11.45 -1.55 26.82
C LYS A 221 11.00 -0.49 25.80
N VAL A 222 10.73 -0.93 24.59
CA VAL A 222 10.09 -0.16 23.54
C VAL A 222 8.68 -0.70 23.34
N GLU A 223 7.68 0.08 23.75
CA GLU A 223 6.29 -0.18 23.42
C GLU A 223 5.95 0.54 22.12
N ARG A 224 5.06 -0.04 21.31
CA ARG A 224 4.72 0.49 20.01
C ARG A 224 3.23 0.31 19.74
N GLU A 225 2.65 1.29 19.10
CA GLU A 225 1.26 1.30 18.70
C GLU A 225 1.13 1.85 17.27
N PHE A 226 0.39 1.14 16.41
CA PHE A 226 0.01 1.69 15.12
C PHE A 226 -1.20 2.61 15.31
N ILE A 227 -1.05 3.86 14.88
CA ILE A 227 -2.10 4.87 14.96
C ILE A 227 -2.72 5.09 13.59
N PRO A 228 -3.94 4.61 13.33
CA PRO A 228 -4.69 4.98 12.14
C PRO A 228 -4.86 6.49 12.05
N PHE A 229 -4.48 7.10 10.94
CA PHE A 229 -4.43 8.56 10.86
C PHE A 229 -4.80 9.16 9.50
N ALA A 230 -4.88 8.37 8.46
CA ALA A 230 -5.28 8.84 7.13
C ALA A 230 -6.62 9.58 7.17
N SER A 231 -6.78 10.57 6.30
CA SER A 231 -8.02 11.32 6.15
C SER A 231 -9.14 10.47 5.57
N ARG A 232 -8.78 9.48 4.75
CA ARG A 232 -9.70 8.59 4.05
C ARG A 232 -9.11 7.21 3.91
N THR A 233 -9.96 6.20 3.95
CA THR A 233 -9.58 4.83 3.63
C THR A 233 -9.94 4.49 2.19
N LEU A 234 -9.10 3.72 1.51
CA LEU A 234 -9.37 3.17 0.21
C LEU A 234 -9.79 1.71 0.36
N HIS A 235 -10.93 1.36 -0.22
CA HIS A 235 -11.50 0.01 -0.13
C HIS A 235 -11.52 -0.66 -1.50
N GLU A 236 -11.00 -1.88 -1.60
CA GLU A 236 -11.45 -2.82 -2.63
C GLU A 236 -12.66 -3.56 -2.10
N PHE A 237 -13.76 -3.47 -2.81
CA PHE A 237 -15.06 -4.03 -2.40
C PHE A 237 -15.57 -5.03 -3.45
N PRO A 238 -15.12 -6.28 -3.37
CA PRO A 238 -15.61 -7.33 -4.26
C PRO A 238 -17.02 -7.76 -3.88
N VAL A 239 -17.89 -7.87 -4.88
CA VAL A 239 -19.24 -8.39 -4.73
C VAL A 239 -19.44 -9.51 -5.74
N ASP A 240 -19.73 -10.71 -5.25
CA ASP A 240 -20.08 -11.86 -6.07
C ASP A 240 -21.54 -11.75 -6.53
N VAL A 241 -21.73 -11.60 -7.83
CA VAL A 241 -23.02 -11.49 -8.50
C VAL A 241 -23.35 -12.75 -9.32
N SER A 242 -22.75 -13.89 -8.97
CA SER A 242 -23.00 -15.16 -9.64
C SER A 242 -24.48 -15.51 -9.66
N GLY A 243 -24.97 -15.95 -10.83
CA GLY A 243 -26.32 -16.36 -11.07
C GLY A 243 -27.35 -15.24 -11.27
N CYS A 244 -26.94 -13.96 -11.18
CA CYS A 244 -27.81 -12.84 -11.52
C CYS A 244 -28.22 -12.92 -13.01
N SER A 245 -29.50 -12.68 -13.28
CA SER A 245 -30.07 -12.76 -14.62
C SER A 245 -30.27 -11.41 -15.30
N ASP A 246 -30.28 -10.34 -14.54
CA ASP A 246 -30.41 -8.97 -15.04
C ASP A 246 -29.74 -7.93 -14.10
N ALA A 247 -29.71 -6.67 -14.54
CA ALA A 247 -29.12 -5.55 -13.81
C ALA A 247 -29.79 -5.27 -12.46
N ASN A 248 -31.11 -5.58 -12.30
CA ASN A 248 -31.79 -5.34 -11.03
C ASN A 248 -31.34 -6.33 -9.96
N GLU A 249 -31.18 -7.61 -10.32
CA GLU A 249 -30.63 -8.61 -9.39
C GLU A 249 -29.18 -8.29 -9.01
N VAL A 250 -28.38 -7.79 -9.95
CA VAL A 250 -27.01 -7.29 -9.65
C VAL A 250 -27.08 -6.11 -8.68
N PHE A 251 -27.95 -5.14 -8.95
CA PHE A 251 -28.14 -3.99 -8.06
C PHE A 251 -28.55 -4.41 -6.65
N ASP A 252 -29.55 -5.27 -6.51
CA ASP A 252 -30.02 -5.75 -5.20
C ASP A 252 -28.92 -6.49 -4.42
N ARG A 253 -28.11 -7.27 -5.14
CA ARG A 253 -26.96 -7.97 -4.55
C ARG A 253 -25.90 -6.99 -4.05
N VAL A 254 -25.54 -6.00 -4.86
CA VAL A 254 -24.59 -4.93 -4.50
C VAL A 254 -25.15 -4.10 -3.36
N TYR A 255 -26.43 -3.72 -3.41
CA TYR A 255 -27.08 -2.94 -2.36
C TYR A 255 -27.04 -3.66 -1.01
N SER A 256 -27.40 -4.94 -1.00
CA SER A 256 -27.37 -5.76 0.21
C SER A 256 -25.95 -5.92 0.81
N ALA A 257 -24.95 -6.04 -0.04
CA ALA A 257 -23.55 -6.10 0.38
C ALA A 257 -23.06 -4.74 0.93
N TRP A 258 -23.45 -3.65 0.27
CA TRP A 258 -23.08 -2.28 0.64
C TRP A 258 -23.61 -1.90 2.01
N GLU A 259 -24.89 -2.13 2.29
CA GLU A 259 -25.51 -1.84 3.59
C GLU A 259 -24.82 -2.59 4.76
N LYS A 260 -24.35 -3.81 4.49
CA LYS A 260 -23.62 -4.62 5.49
C LYS A 260 -22.19 -4.11 5.73
N ALA A 261 -21.54 -3.56 4.71
CA ALA A 261 -20.17 -3.13 4.79
C ALA A 261 -20.00 -1.85 5.60
N ALA A 262 -21.05 -1.03 5.73
CA ALA A 262 -21.06 0.23 6.51
C ALA A 262 -19.85 1.14 6.17
N ILE A 263 -19.53 1.28 4.89
CA ILE A 263 -18.39 2.08 4.43
C ILE A 263 -18.70 3.57 4.69
N PRO A 264 -17.77 4.33 5.29
CA PRO A 264 -17.94 5.76 5.51
C PRO A 264 -18.08 6.54 4.20
N ASP A 265 -18.90 7.58 4.21
CA ASP A 265 -19.09 8.49 3.06
C ASP A 265 -17.82 9.28 2.70
N SER A 266 -16.90 9.41 3.65
CA SER A 266 -15.60 10.04 3.44
C SER A 266 -14.63 9.22 2.58
N ASP A 267 -14.88 7.94 2.37
CA ASP A 267 -13.89 7.00 1.86
C ASP A 267 -13.95 6.81 0.33
N LEU A 268 -12.94 6.16 -0.22
CA LEU A 268 -12.87 5.83 -1.64
C LEU A 268 -13.14 4.34 -1.82
N VAL A 269 -14.00 3.99 -2.78
CA VAL A 269 -14.39 2.60 -3.02
C VAL A 269 -14.11 2.19 -4.47
N LYS A 270 -13.47 1.05 -4.64
CA LYS A 270 -13.40 0.30 -5.88
C LYS A 270 -14.32 -0.90 -5.77
N LEU A 271 -15.56 -0.74 -6.22
CA LEU A 271 -16.53 -1.82 -6.33
C LEU A 271 -16.10 -2.74 -7.47
N ILE A 272 -15.94 -4.03 -7.18
CA ILE A 272 -15.53 -5.04 -8.14
C ILE A 272 -16.63 -6.09 -8.23
N LEU A 273 -17.33 -6.14 -9.35
CA LEU A 273 -18.28 -7.20 -9.62
C LEU A 273 -17.51 -8.46 -10.04
N THR A 274 -17.84 -9.59 -9.45
CA THR A 274 -17.20 -10.88 -9.71
C THR A 274 -18.24 -11.97 -9.92
N GLY A 275 -17.81 -13.09 -10.50
CA GLY A 275 -18.66 -14.27 -10.65
C GLY A 275 -19.22 -14.46 -12.07
N GLU A 276 -20.02 -15.51 -12.23
CA GLU A 276 -20.63 -15.89 -13.50
C GLU A 276 -22.10 -15.47 -13.52
N VAL A 277 -22.47 -14.52 -14.37
CA VAL A 277 -23.84 -14.04 -14.58
C VAL A 277 -24.54 -14.85 -15.68
N SER A 278 -25.85 -14.86 -15.69
CA SER A 278 -26.62 -15.54 -16.72
C SER A 278 -26.35 -14.97 -18.13
N GLU A 279 -26.56 -15.79 -19.17
CA GLU A 279 -26.42 -15.38 -20.57
C GLU A 279 -27.30 -14.15 -20.86
N GLY A 280 -26.72 -13.09 -21.39
CA GLY A 280 -27.39 -11.81 -21.69
C GLY A 280 -27.60 -10.87 -20.51
N CYS A 281 -27.11 -11.20 -19.32
CA CYS A 281 -27.10 -10.26 -18.19
C CYS A 281 -26.02 -9.18 -18.38
N ASP A 282 -26.45 -7.93 -18.40
CA ASP A 282 -25.57 -6.75 -18.34
C ASP A 282 -25.57 -6.21 -16.89
N PRO A 283 -24.45 -6.26 -16.17
CA PRO A 283 -24.37 -5.76 -14.79
C PRO A 283 -24.57 -4.24 -14.65
N ASP A 284 -24.54 -3.49 -15.75
CA ASP A 284 -24.69 -2.02 -15.81
C ASP A 284 -23.82 -1.26 -14.78
N PRO A 285 -22.50 -1.20 -14.95
CA PRO A 285 -21.61 -0.41 -14.08
C PRO A 285 -21.97 1.09 -14.02
N GLY A 286 -22.63 1.60 -15.08
CA GLY A 286 -23.10 2.99 -15.15
C GLY A 286 -24.22 3.25 -14.14
N LEU A 287 -25.21 2.39 -14.09
CA LEU A 287 -26.28 2.45 -13.10
C LEU A 287 -25.74 2.37 -11.68
N LEU A 288 -24.83 1.44 -11.41
CA LEU A 288 -24.21 1.31 -10.09
C LEU A 288 -23.42 2.59 -9.71
N THR A 289 -22.68 3.16 -10.65
CA THR A 289 -21.96 4.43 -10.41
C THR A 289 -22.93 5.56 -10.07
N GLN A 290 -24.08 5.66 -10.76
CA GLN A 290 -25.09 6.67 -10.50
C GLN A 290 -25.76 6.49 -9.13
N GLN A 291 -26.04 5.25 -8.71
CA GLN A 291 -26.78 4.94 -7.48
C GLN A 291 -25.91 4.98 -6.20
N PHE A 292 -24.62 4.68 -6.33
CA PHE A 292 -23.70 4.60 -5.19
C PHE A 292 -22.65 5.71 -5.17
N GLY A 293 -22.51 6.48 -6.26
CA GLY A 293 -21.47 7.51 -6.39
C GLY A 293 -21.54 8.59 -5.32
N ASP A 294 -22.75 9.02 -4.95
CA ASP A 294 -22.98 10.05 -3.92
C ASP A 294 -22.90 9.52 -2.48
N LYS A 295 -22.77 8.20 -2.30
CA LYS A 295 -22.67 7.57 -0.98
C LYS A 295 -21.25 7.54 -0.42
N VAL A 296 -20.24 7.84 -1.23
CA VAL A 296 -18.83 7.87 -0.86
C VAL A 296 -18.11 9.02 -1.55
N TYR A 297 -16.93 9.36 -1.05
CA TYR A 297 -16.14 10.45 -1.64
C TYR A 297 -15.75 10.18 -3.11
N PHE A 298 -15.44 8.93 -3.44
CA PHE A 298 -15.12 8.51 -4.80
C PHE A 298 -15.47 7.04 -5.01
N LEU A 299 -16.20 6.76 -6.07
CA LEU A 299 -16.55 5.40 -6.47
C LEU A 299 -15.92 5.08 -7.84
N LYS A 300 -15.31 3.91 -7.92
CA LYS A 300 -14.87 3.28 -9.17
C LYS A 300 -15.53 1.91 -9.27
N VAL A 301 -16.34 1.69 -10.29
CA VAL A 301 -16.92 0.37 -10.57
C VAL A 301 -16.05 -0.36 -11.58
N ARG A 302 -15.77 -1.63 -11.30
CA ARG A 302 -15.08 -2.56 -12.20
C ARG A 302 -15.92 -3.82 -12.36
N ASP A 303 -16.28 -4.08 -13.59
CA ASP A 303 -16.91 -5.34 -13.96
C ASP A 303 -15.82 -6.36 -14.29
N LYS A 304 -15.74 -7.42 -13.47
CA LYS A 304 -14.94 -8.63 -13.69
C LYS A 304 -15.83 -9.87 -13.82
N THR A 305 -17.12 -9.68 -14.08
CA THR A 305 -18.02 -10.80 -14.32
C THR A 305 -17.72 -11.47 -15.64
N SER A 306 -18.29 -12.64 -15.78
CA SER A 306 -18.28 -13.39 -17.02
C SER A 306 -19.63 -14.09 -17.20
N GLU A 307 -20.07 -14.30 -18.45
CA GLU A 307 -21.29 -15.07 -18.69
C GLU A 307 -21.09 -16.55 -18.31
N ALA A 308 -22.09 -17.12 -17.66
CA ALA A 308 -22.13 -18.54 -17.39
C ALA A 308 -22.25 -19.32 -18.71
N ILE A 309 -21.47 -20.36 -18.84
CA ILE A 309 -21.52 -21.26 -20.00
C ILE A 309 -22.23 -22.54 -19.59
N ASP A 310 -23.40 -22.78 -20.18
CA ASP A 310 -24.11 -24.07 -20.03
C ASP A 310 -23.35 -25.17 -20.78
N THR A 311 -22.36 -25.73 -20.09
CA THR A 311 -21.50 -26.77 -20.65
C THR A 311 -22.26 -28.03 -21.00
N ASP A 312 -23.31 -28.39 -20.24
CA ASP A 312 -24.10 -29.60 -20.50
C ASP A 312 -24.95 -29.44 -21.76
N ARG A 313 -25.60 -28.31 -21.92
CA ARG A 313 -26.36 -27.97 -23.14
C ARG A 313 -25.45 -28.00 -24.37
N ILE A 314 -24.28 -27.34 -24.28
CA ILE A 314 -23.35 -27.26 -25.40
C ILE A 314 -22.75 -28.64 -25.72
N ALA A 315 -22.39 -29.43 -24.72
CA ALA A 315 -21.90 -30.79 -24.92
C ALA A 315 -22.92 -31.69 -25.63
N GLY A 316 -24.21 -31.42 -25.44
CA GLY A 316 -25.28 -32.13 -26.15
C GLY A 316 -25.43 -31.76 -27.62
N GLU A 317 -24.85 -30.66 -28.08
CA GLU A 317 -24.97 -30.22 -29.47
C GLU A 317 -24.18 -31.11 -30.44
N LYS A 318 -24.80 -31.36 -31.62
CA LYS A 318 -24.13 -31.99 -32.75
C LYS A 318 -23.38 -30.97 -33.60
N SER A 319 -22.47 -30.23 -32.98
CA SER A 319 -21.72 -29.16 -33.58
C SER A 319 -20.22 -29.29 -33.27
N VAL A 320 -19.37 -28.52 -33.94
CA VAL A 320 -17.92 -28.42 -33.63
C VAL A 320 -17.74 -27.92 -32.20
N ARG A 321 -18.56 -26.94 -31.76
CA ARG A 321 -18.57 -26.41 -30.43
C ARG A 321 -18.86 -27.46 -29.38
N GLY A 322 -19.89 -28.30 -29.61
CA GLY A 322 -20.24 -29.41 -28.74
C GLY A 322 -19.16 -30.50 -28.68
N ALA A 323 -18.53 -30.80 -29.83
CA ALA A 323 -17.43 -31.77 -29.86
C ALA A 323 -16.20 -31.24 -29.07
N TYR A 324 -15.89 -29.97 -29.20
CA TYR A 324 -14.82 -29.31 -28.44
C TYR A 324 -15.07 -29.38 -26.93
N VAL A 325 -16.28 -29.01 -26.46
CA VAL A 325 -16.62 -29.03 -25.03
C VAL A 325 -16.53 -30.47 -24.49
N ARG A 326 -17.06 -31.46 -25.19
CA ARG A 326 -16.91 -32.88 -24.78
C ARG A 326 -15.45 -33.30 -24.67
N MET A 327 -14.60 -32.87 -25.59
CA MET A 327 -13.17 -33.19 -25.57
C MET A 327 -12.49 -32.62 -24.31
N ILE A 328 -12.77 -31.33 -23.95
CA ILE A 328 -12.20 -30.71 -22.75
C ILE A 328 -12.77 -31.34 -21.46
N LEU A 329 -14.06 -31.61 -21.39
CA LEU A 329 -14.65 -32.26 -20.23
C LEU A 329 -14.10 -33.68 -19.98
N ALA A 330 -13.70 -34.38 -21.05
CA ALA A 330 -13.09 -35.70 -20.95
C ALA A 330 -11.61 -35.69 -20.55
N ASP A 331 -10.97 -34.53 -20.56
CA ASP A 331 -9.58 -34.39 -20.14
C ASP A 331 -9.47 -34.61 -18.61
N LYS A 332 -8.63 -35.60 -18.22
CA LYS A 332 -8.39 -35.96 -16.82
C LYS A 332 -7.17 -35.26 -16.22
N LYS A 333 -6.43 -34.47 -17.02
CA LYS A 333 -5.19 -33.82 -16.58
C LYS A 333 -5.40 -32.41 -16.10
N SER A 334 -6.37 -31.70 -16.70
CA SER A 334 -6.69 -30.31 -16.37
C SER A 334 -7.62 -30.23 -15.16
N SER A 335 -7.38 -29.26 -14.30
CA SER A 335 -8.29 -28.88 -13.20
C SER A 335 -9.65 -28.39 -13.73
N GLU A 336 -10.67 -28.38 -12.89
CA GLU A 336 -11.99 -27.86 -13.29
C GLU A 336 -11.95 -26.37 -13.67
N GLU A 337 -11.06 -25.60 -13.05
CA GLU A 337 -10.84 -24.19 -13.37
C GLU A 337 -10.18 -24.04 -14.76
N GLU A 338 -9.14 -24.84 -15.04
CA GLU A 338 -8.51 -24.87 -16.37
C GLU A 338 -9.47 -25.30 -17.45
N LYS A 339 -10.32 -26.31 -17.20
CA LYS A 339 -11.34 -26.74 -18.13
C LYS A 339 -12.35 -25.62 -18.44
N LYS A 340 -12.84 -24.92 -17.41
CA LYS A 340 -13.73 -23.76 -17.59
C LYS A 340 -13.08 -22.67 -18.44
N ALA A 341 -11.82 -22.33 -18.17
CA ALA A 341 -11.07 -21.34 -18.95
C ALA A 341 -10.89 -21.77 -20.42
N LEU A 342 -10.50 -23.02 -20.65
CA LEU A 342 -10.34 -23.59 -22.00
C LEU A 342 -11.67 -23.62 -22.76
N ILE A 343 -12.77 -24.05 -22.12
CA ILE A 343 -14.10 -24.10 -22.75
C ILE A 343 -14.52 -22.68 -23.16
N ARG A 344 -14.38 -21.69 -22.28
CA ARG A 344 -14.71 -20.30 -22.56
C ARG A 344 -13.92 -19.76 -23.74
N THR A 345 -12.59 -19.87 -23.67
CA THR A 345 -11.69 -19.43 -24.73
C THR A 345 -12.06 -20.04 -26.09
N GLY A 346 -12.26 -21.35 -26.10
CA GLY A 346 -12.59 -22.06 -27.35
C GLY A 346 -13.97 -21.73 -27.91
N ILE A 347 -14.99 -21.52 -27.05
CA ILE A 347 -16.33 -21.11 -27.47
C ILE A 347 -16.29 -19.72 -28.13
N LEU A 348 -15.63 -18.75 -27.50
CA LEU A 348 -15.49 -17.39 -28.05
C LEU A 348 -14.72 -17.41 -29.36
N ALA A 349 -13.62 -18.16 -29.44
CA ALA A 349 -12.85 -18.31 -30.66
C ALA A 349 -13.65 -18.95 -31.81
N LEU A 350 -14.42 -20.00 -31.52
CA LEU A 350 -15.30 -20.66 -32.50
C LEU A 350 -16.46 -19.79 -32.95
N ALA A 351 -16.93 -18.88 -32.11
CA ALA A 351 -17.95 -17.88 -32.46
C ALA A 351 -17.37 -16.69 -33.27
N GLY A 352 -16.06 -16.55 -33.35
CA GLY A 352 -15.39 -15.39 -33.96
C GLY A 352 -15.44 -14.12 -33.12
N GLU A 353 -15.74 -14.23 -31.82
CA GLU A 353 -15.88 -13.13 -30.86
C GLU A 353 -14.51 -12.73 -30.30
N TRP A 354 -13.61 -12.28 -31.18
CA TRP A 354 -12.22 -11.98 -30.83
C TRP A 354 -12.09 -10.83 -29.82
N ASP A 355 -12.92 -9.80 -29.92
CA ASP A 355 -12.91 -8.65 -29.00
C ASP A 355 -13.24 -9.10 -27.56
N ARG A 356 -14.25 -9.95 -27.40
CA ARG A 356 -14.62 -10.54 -26.09
C ARG A 356 -13.56 -11.49 -25.55
N LEU A 357 -12.82 -12.14 -26.43
CA LEU A 357 -11.70 -13.00 -26.06
C LEU A 357 -10.53 -12.16 -25.51
N GLU A 358 -10.20 -11.06 -26.18
CA GLU A 358 -9.17 -10.12 -25.71
C GLU A 358 -9.55 -9.50 -24.35
N GLU A 359 -10.80 -9.03 -24.19
CA GLU A 359 -11.32 -8.54 -22.90
C GLU A 359 -11.23 -9.60 -21.79
N SER A 360 -11.52 -10.86 -22.11
CA SER A 360 -11.40 -11.97 -21.15
C SER A 360 -9.95 -12.18 -20.70
N TRP A 361 -8.99 -12.07 -21.61
CA TRP A 361 -7.57 -12.18 -21.29
C TRP A 361 -7.04 -10.96 -20.52
N GLU A 362 -7.52 -9.77 -20.84
CA GLU A 362 -7.18 -8.56 -20.05
C GLU A 362 -7.71 -8.64 -18.63
N LYS A 363 -8.97 -9.09 -18.45
CA LYS A 363 -9.57 -9.33 -17.12
C LYS A 363 -8.78 -10.37 -16.31
N GLN A 364 -8.24 -11.42 -16.94
CA GLN A 364 -7.37 -12.41 -16.29
C GLN A 364 -6.01 -11.83 -15.89
N ARG A 365 -5.36 -11.05 -16.76
CA ARG A 365 -4.06 -10.42 -16.46
C ARG A 365 -4.13 -9.35 -15.35
N GLU A 366 -5.29 -8.74 -15.16
CA GLU A 366 -5.51 -7.80 -14.06
C GLU A 366 -5.82 -8.51 -12.73
N ALA A 367 -6.04 -9.84 -12.77
CA ALA A 367 -6.34 -10.65 -11.59
C ALA A 367 -5.11 -11.34 -10.99
N ASP A 368 -4.05 -11.54 -11.81
CA ASP A 368 -2.73 -12.05 -11.43
C ASP A 368 -1.80 -10.86 -11.04
#